data_0923a66d600e016452da6bafd9e72a0b
#
_entry.id   0923a66d600e016452da6bafd9e72a0b
#
_cell.length_a   1.000
_cell.length_b   1.000
_cell.length_c   1.000
_cell.angle_alpha   90.00
_cell.angle_beta   90.00
_cell.angle_gamma   90.00
#
_symmetry.space_group_name_H-M   'P 1'
#
loop_
_entity.id
_entity.type
_entity.pdbx_description
1 polymer ?
#
loop_
_entity_poly.entity_id
_entity_poly.type
_entity_poly.pdbx_seq_one_letter_code
_entity_poly.pdbx_strand_id
1 'polypeptide(L)' 'PLPGTFYRKPSPDKPAYKNDGDSVSEGDVIGLIEVMKSFNEVKADASGKSVRFLAENEEPVMAGQPLAELD' A
#
# COMPACT_ATOMS: atom_id res chain seq x y z
N PRO A 1 2.81 -6.19 -17.81
CA PRO A 1 2.11 -5.70 -16.64
C PRO A 1 1.63 -4.27 -16.83
N LEU A 2 0.45 -3.98 -16.32
CA LEU A 2 -0.15 -2.67 -16.46
C LEU A 2 0.30 -1.78 -15.32
N PRO A 3 0.57 -0.49 -15.59
CA PRO A 3 0.83 0.45 -14.52
C PRO A 3 -0.45 0.71 -13.72
N GLY A 4 -0.29 1.03 -12.45
CA GLY A 4 -1.40 1.37 -11.58
C GLY A 4 -1.08 2.60 -10.77
N THR A 5 -2.02 2.99 -9.92
CA THR A 5 -1.82 4.10 -8.99
C THR A 5 -1.95 3.56 -7.58
N PHE A 6 -0.97 3.85 -6.74
CA PHE A 6 -0.96 3.40 -5.35
C PHE A 6 -1.66 4.40 -4.46
N TYR A 7 -2.55 3.91 -3.61
CA TYR A 7 -3.24 4.73 -2.63
C TYR A 7 -2.97 4.19 -1.24
N ARG A 8 -2.65 5.07 -0.32
CA ARG A 8 -2.44 4.70 1.08
C ARG A 8 -3.74 4.78 1.89
N LYS A 9 -4.78 5.37 1.30
CA LYS A 9 -6.07 5.62 1.96
C LYS A 9 -7.19 5.00 1.13
N PRO A 10 -8.28 4.53 1.78
CA PRO A 10 -9.43 4.04 1.04
C PRO A 10 -10.17 5.14 0.28
N SER A 11 -10.08 6.38 0.76
CA SER A 11 -10.62 7.56 0.09
C SER A 11 -9.93 8.80 0.66
N PRO A 12 -10.02 9.97 -0.04
CA PRO A 12 -9.30 11.17 0.41
C PRO A 12 -9.68 11.66 1.80
N ASP A 13 -10.90 11.37 2.26
CA ASP A 13 -11.39 11.82 3.55
C ASP A 13 -11.24 10.80 4.66
N LYS A 14 -10.57 9.69 4.38
CA LYS A 14 -10.34 8.63 5.37
C LYS A 14 -8.87 8.60 5.76
N PRO A 15 -8.54 8.09 6.97
CA PRO A 15 -7.15 7.93 7.35
C PRO A 15 -6.46 6.84 6.52
N ALA A 16 -5.14 6.91 6.47
CA ALA A 16 -4.35 5.87 5.83
C ALA A 16 -4.55 4.53 6.53
N TYR A 17 -4.45 3.44 5.76
CA TYR A 17 -4.54 2.10 6.35
C TYR A 17 -3.46 1.89 7.39
N LYS A 18 -2.24 2.35 7.09
CA LYS A 18 -1.09 2.30 8.01
C LYS A 18 -0.27 3.56 7.80
N ASN A 19 0.39 4.00 8.87
CA ASN A 19 1.35 5.09 8.81
C ASN A 19 2.75 4.53 8.99
N ASP A 20 3.76 5.27 8.54
CA ASP A 20 5.14 4.86 8.75
C ASP A 20 5.38 4.64 10.25
N GLY A 21 5.99 3.53 10.57
CA GLY A 21 6.25 3.15 11.95
C GLY A 21 5.19 2.25 12.58
N ASP A 22 4.03 2.09 11.94
CA ASP A 22 3.00 1.20 12.47
C ASP A 22 3.42 -0.25 12.36
N SER A 23 2.98 -1.07 13.31
CA SER A 23 3.17 -2.52 13.23
C SER A 23 2.19 -3.09 12.21
N VAL A 24 2.57 -4.17 11.56
CA VAL A 24 1.81 -4.79 10.50
C VAL A 24 1.78 -6.30 10.73
N SER A 25 0.60 -6.91 10.58
CA SER A 25 0.46 -8.36 10.62
C SER A 25 0.22 -8.87 9.21
N GLU A 26 0.65 -10.09 8.96
CA GLU A 26 0.41 -10.73 7.67
C GLU A 26 -1.08 -10.71 7.34
N GLY A 27 -1.40 -10.28 6.13
CA GLY A 27 -2.78 -10.15 5.68
C GLY A 27 -3.42 -8.79 5.93
N ASP A 28 -2.77 -7.91 6.69
CA ASP A 28 -3.30 -6.54 6.88
C ASP A 28 -3.30 -5.79 5.56
N VAL A 29 -4.38 -5.04 5.31
CA VAL A 29 -4.43 -4.16 4.14
C VAL A 29 -3.54 -2.95 4.43
N ILE A 30 -2.58 -2.68 3.56
CA ILE A 30 -1.65 -1.56 3.72
C ILE A 30 -1.88 -0.47 2.67
N GLY A 31 -2.66 -0.76 1.63
CA GLY A 31 -2.97 0.21 0.60
C GLY A 31 -3.84 -0.39 -0.48
N LEU A 32 -4.05 0.39 -1.52
CA LEU A 32 -4.80 -0.04 -2.70
C LEU A 32 -3.99 0.26 -3.95
N ILE A 33 -4.18 -0.56 -4.98
CA ILE A 33 -3.66 -0.24 -6.31
C ILE A 33 -4.84 -0.18 -7.25
N GLU A 34 -4.98 0.95 -7.94
CA GLU A 34 -6.03 1.13 -8.95
C GLU A 34 -5.43 0.87 -10.32
N VAL A 35 -6.05 -0.03 -11.07
CA VAL A 35 -5.66 -0.34 -12.44
C VAL A 35 -6.94 -0.33 -13.28
N MET A 36 -7.01 0.58 -14.24
CA MET A 36 -8.16 0.67 -15.14
C MET A 36 -9.49 0.73 -14.39
N LYS A 37 -9.55 1.59 -13.37
CA LYS A 37 -10.73 1.82 -12.51
C LYS A 37 -11.09 0.63 -11.63
N SER A 38 -10.23 -0.36 -11.54
CA SER A 38 -10.40 -1.50 -10.65
C SER A 38 -9.47 -1.32 -9.46
N PHE A 39 -10.03 -1.31 -8.24
CA PHE A 39 -9.24 -1.14 -7.03
C PHE A 39 -8.93 -2.49 -6.41
N ASN A 40 -7.65 -2.73 -6.15
CA ASN A 40 -7.18 -3.98 -5.60
C ASN A 40 -6.47 -3.72 -4.28
N GLU A 41 -6.85 -4.46 -3.24
CA GLU A 41 -6.20 -4.31 -1.94
C GLU A 41 -4.78 -4.85 -1.98
N VAL A 42 -3.86 -4.10 -1.39
CA VAL A 42 -2.49 -4.57 -1.17
C VAL A 42 -2.40 -5.04 0.27
N LYS A 43 -2.14 -6.32 0.45
CA LYS A 43 -2.03 -6.92 1.78
C LYS A 43 -0.59 -7.24 2.09
N ALA A 44 -0.22 -7.12 3.36
CA ALA A 44 1.11 -7.48 3.81
C ALA A 44 1.30 -8.99 3.68
N ASP A 45 2.42 -9.40 3.11
CA ASP A 45 2.75 -10.82 2.94
C ASP A 45 3.61 -11.33 4.10
N ALA A 46 3.87 -10.50 5.10
CA ALA A 46 4.62 -10.85 6.29
C ALA A 46 4.25 -9.90 7.42
N SER A 47 4.58 -10.29 8.65
CA SER A 47 4.39 -9.42 9.81
C SER A 47 5.67 -8.63 10.06
N GLY A 48 5.54 -7.43 10.59
CA GLY A 48 6.67 -6.58 10.93
C GLY A 48 6.35 -5.66 12.07
N LYS A 49 7.39 -5.22 12.79
CA LYS A 49 7.23 -4.30 13.92
C LYS A 49 6.95 -2.88 13.47
N SER A 50 7.46 -2.51 12.31
CA SER A 50 7.18 -1.21 11.74
C SER A 50 7.24 -1.30 10.23
N VAL A 51 6.40 -0.53 9.58
CA VAL A 51 6.33 -0.43 8.13
C VAL A 51 6.90 0.91 7.70
N ARG A 52 7.60 0.92 6.56
CA ARG A 52 8.03 2.16 5.93
C ARG A 52 7.58 2.12 4.48
N PHE A 53 6.80 3.11 4.08
CA PHE A 53 6.30 3.16 2.72
C PHE A 53 7.35 3.74 1.77
N LEU A 54 7.55 3.06 0.65
CA LEU A 54 8.48 3.47 -0.40
C LEU A 54 7.74 4.23 -1.51
N ALA A 55 6.44 3.99 -1.63
CA ALA A 55 5.58 4.72 -2.57
C ALA A 55 4.66 5.65 -1.80
N GLU A 56 4.38 6.80 -2.39
CA GLU A 56 3.52 7.79 -1.77
C GLU A 56 2.08 7.61 -2.22
N ASN A 57 1.16 8.27 -1.50
CA ASN A 57 -0.25 8.26 -1.87
C ASN A 57 -0.42 8.87 -3.26
N GLU A 58 -1.21 8.20 -4.10
CA GLU A 58 -1.49 8.61 -5.48
C GLU A 58 -0.27 8.58 -6.41
N GLU A 59 0.74 7.80 -6.05
CA GLU A 59 1.93 7.66 -6.88
C GLU A 59 1.70 6.61 -7.97
N PRO A 60 2.08 6.90 -9.24
CA PRO A 60 2.05 5.86 -10.27
C PRO A 60 3.08 4.79 -9.96
N VAL A 61 2.67 3.54 -10.06
CA VAL A 61 3.54 2.39 -9.75
C VAL A 61 3.45 1.36 -10.87
N MET A 62 4.51 0.57 -10.98
CA MET A 62 4.58 -0.52 -11.95
C MET A 62 4.51 -1.86 -11.23
N ALA A 63 4.11 -2.90 -11.95
CA ALA A 63 4.09 -4.25 -11.38
C ALA A 63 5.49 -4.64 -10.92
N GLY A 64 5.56 -5.23 -9.74
CA GLY A 64 6.84 -5.64 -9.15
C GLY A 64 7.59 -4.53 -8.43
N GLN A 65 7.12 -3.30 -8.49
CA GLN A 65 7.76 -2.20 -7.78
C GLN A 65 7.53 -2.35 -6.27
N PRO A 66 8.58 -2.22 -5.45
CA PRO A 66 8.39 -2.26 -4.00
C PRO A 66 7.57 -1.07 -3.52
N LEU A 67 6.58 -1.34 -2.66
CA LEU A 67 5.67 -0.32 -2.14
C LEU A 67 5.97 0.02 -0.69
N ALA A 68 6.49 -0.93 0.07
CA ALA A 68 6.78 -0.76 1.49
C ALA A 68 7.84 -1.75 1.94
N GLU A 69 8.51 -1.42 3.03
CA GLU A 69 9.45 -2.30 3.70
C GLU A 69 8.93 -2.60 5.10
N LEU A 70 9.15 -3.83 5.56
CA LEU A 70 8.81 -4.24 6.91
C LEU A 70 10.08 -4.48 7.71
N ASP A 71 10.05 -4.06 8.95
CA ASP A 71 11.18 -4.23 9.86
C ASP A 71 11.06 -5.56 10.63
#